data_dd425f5ff9c3c09d9a7baaec139396f2
#
_entry.id   dd425f5ff9c3c09d9a7baaec139396f2
#
_cell.length_a   1.000
_cell.length_b   1.000
_cell.length_c   1.000
_cell.angle_alpha   90.00
_cell.angle_beta   90.00
_cell.angle_gamma   90.00
#
_symmetry.space_group_name_H-M   'P 1'
#
loop_
_entity.id
_entity.type
_entity.pdbx_description
1 polymer ?
#
loop_
_entity_poly.entity_id
_entity_poly.type
_entity_poly.pdbx_seq_one_letter_code
_entity_poly.pdbx_strand_id
1 'polypeptide(L)'
;MRIEQITPAELGQYASIPTRFEVKSILRVDLIDAGLGGIRLTEEGLEPPYTKDYDAYDERPEDWARQFDTSRWAFFLALAGGQTAGGAVVAFNTDGVDMLEGRSDLSVLWDIRVHPDWRGKGLGSELFSQAAAWSRERGCKQMKMETQNINVSACRFYASQGAELGGINRYGYFGQPQVGDEVMLLWYLDL
;
A
#
# COMPACT_ATOMS: atom_id res chain seq x y z
N MET A 1 3.47 -11.47 19.91
CA MET A 1 3.70 -11.09 18.50
C MET A 1 5.06 -10.40 18.41
N ARG A 2 5.82 -10.59 17.35
CA ARG A 2 7.13 -9.98 17.14
C ARG A 2 7.17 -9.47 15.68
N ILE A 3 7.60 -8.23 15.49
CA ILE A 3 7.93 -7.69 14.17
C ILE A 3 9.46 -7.69 14.06
N GLU A 4 9.97 -8.24 12.98
CA GLU A 4 11.40 -8.27 12.71
C GLU A 4 11.69 -7.77 11.30
N GLN A 5 12.86 -7.18 11.11
CA GLN A 5 13.34 -6.85 9.78
C GLN A 5 13.97 -8.09 9.15
N ILE A 6 13.53 -8.42 7.95
CA ILE A 6 13.99 -9.56 7.17
C ILE A 6 14.81 -9.09 5.95
N THR A 7 15.45 -10.01 5.28
CA THR A 7 16.20 -9.80 4.05
C THR A 7 15.37 -10.19 2.81
N PRO A 8 15.75 -9.74 1.60
CA PRO A 8 15.10 -10.18 0.37
C PRO A 8 15.06 -11.70 0.17
N ALA A 9 16.03 -12.44 0.74
CA ALA A 9 16.04 -13.91 0.66
C ALA A 9 14.87 -14.58 1.41
N GLU A 10 14.22 -13.85 2.31
CA GLU A 10 13.11 -14.35 3.14
C GLU A 10 11.73 -13.89 2.60
N LEU A 11 11.69 -13.21 1.45
CA LEU A 11 10.45 -12.69 0.85
C LEU A 11 9.43 -13.78 0.51
N GLY A 12 9.86 -15.04 0.35
CA GLY A 12 8.92 -16.17 0.21
C GLY A 12 8.00 -16.36 1.43
N GLN A 13 8.47 -16.02 2.65
CA GLN A 13 7.59 -16.02 3.83
C GLN A 13 6.62 -14.85 3.79
N TYR A 14 7.07 -13.67 3.37
CA TYR A 14 6.24 -12.49 3.18
C TYR A 14 5.13 -12.74 2.14
N ALA A 15 5.48 -13.34 1.01
CA ALA A 15 4.56 -13.67 -0.07
C ALA A 15 3.46 -14.69 0.33
N SER A 16 3.68 -15.44 1.42
CA SER A 16 2.65 -16.34 1.95
C SER A 16 1.45 -15.62 2.58
N ILE A 17 1.55 -14.31 2.83
CA ILE A 17 0.45 -13.50 3.38
C ILE A 17 -0.50 -13.14 2.24
N PRO A 18 -1.76 -13.62 2.24
CA PRO A 18 -2.68 -13.38 1.14
C PRO A 18 -3.11 -11.91 1.05
N THR A 19 -3.19 -11.38 -0.17
CA THR A 19 -3.60 -9.99 -0.45
C THR A 19 -5.09 -9.84 -0.70
N ARG A 20 -5.81 -10.94 -0.89
CA ARG A 20 -7.24 -10.92 -1.24
C ARG A 20 -8.11 -10.23 -0.20
N PHE A 21 -9.10 -9.48 -0.69
CA PHE A 21 -10.13 -8.82 0.12
C PHE A 21 -11.46 -8.75 -0.62
N GLU A 22 -12.54 -8.55 0.12
CA GLU A 22 -13.88 -8.38 -0.42
C GLU A 22 -14.12 -6.89 -0.71
N VAL A 23 -14.51 -6.57 -1.95
CA VAL A 23 -14.92 -5.23 -2.38
C VAL A 23 -16.43 -5.11 -2.19
N LYS A 24 -16.85 -4.41 -1.15
CA LYS A 24 -18.26 -4.14 -0.82
C LYS A 24 -18.73 -2.75 -1.23
N SER A 25 -17.79 -1.86 -1.41
CA SER A 25 -18.02 -0.47 -1.81
C SER A 25 -16.80 0.06 -2.56
N ILE A 26 -17.00 1.13 -3.30
CA ILE A 26 -15.93 1.87 -3.99
C ILE A 26 -16.02 3.35 -3.63
N LEU A 27 -14.90 4.05 -3.72
CA LEU A 27 -14.90 5.51 -3.73
C LEU A 27 -15.08 5.99 -5.18
N ARG A 28 -16.29 6.44 -5.52
CA ARG A 28 -16.54 7.10 -6.81
C ARG A 28 -15.89 8.48 -6.82
N VAL A 29 -15.21 8.79 -7.91
CA VAL A 29 -14.53 10.08 -8.13
C VAL A 29 -15.35 10.92 -9.09
N ASP A 30 -16.04 11.92 -8.58
CA ASP A 30 -16.86 12.86 -9.35
C ASP A 30 -16.09 14.16 -9.60
N LEU A 31 -15.97 14.55 -10.86
CA LEU A 31 -15.44 15.85 -11.24
C LEU A 31 -16.59 16.86 -11.32
N ILE A 32 -16.50 17.92 -10.55
CA ILE A 32 -17.46 19.03 -10.62
C ILE A 32 -16.91 20.03 -11.64
N ASP A 33 -17.71 20.38 -12.63
CA ASP A 33 -17.31 21.30 -13.69
C ASP A 33 -15.96 20.93 -14.33
N ALA A 34 -15.87 19.69 -14.82
CA ALA A 34 -14.65 19.09 -15.39
C ALA A 34 -13.41 19.15 -14.45
N GLY A 35 -13.63 19.27 -13.14
CA GLY A 35 -12.60 19.40 -12.12
C GLY A 35 -12.34 20.83 -11.65
N LEU A 36 -12.82 21.84 -12.37
CA LEU A 36 -12.65 23.25 -11.99
C LEU A 36 -13.47 23.64 -10.76
N GLY A 37 -14.58 22.92 -10.50
CA GLY A 37 -15.41 23.06 -9.30
C GLY A 37 -14.98 22.15 -8.16
N GLY A 38 -13.90 21.37 -8.32
CA GLY A 38 -13.37 20.44 -7.33
C GLY A 38 -13.62 18.97 -7.70
N ILE A 39 -13.14 18.11 -6.81
CA ILE A 39 -13.27 16.65 -6.91
C ILE A 39 -14.00 16.16 -5.66
N ARG A 40 -15.03 15.33 -5.85
CA ARG A 40 -15.75 14.70 -4.75
C ARG A 40 -15.49 13.20 -4.75
N LEU A 41 -15.14 12.65 -3.59
CA LEU A 41 -15.13 11.22 -3.34
C LEU A 41 -16.42 10.83 -2.61
N THR A 42 -17.17 9.90 -3.18
CA THR A 42 -18.41 9.38 -2.57
C THR A 42 -18.30 7.88 -2.47
N GLU A 43 -18.51 7.33 -1.27
CA GLU A 43 -18.56 5.87 -1.12
C GLU A 43 -19.89 5.34 -1.63
N GLU A 44 -19.84 4.36 -2.53
CA GLU A 44 -21.00 3.66 -3.07
C GLU A 44 -20.89 2.17 -2.82
N GLY A 45 -21.94 1.58 -2.25
CA GLY A 45 -22.04 0.14 -2.06
C GLY A 45 -22.17 -0.60 -3.39
N LEU A 46 -21.61 -1.80 -3.44
CA LEU A 46 -21.71 -2.71 -4.58
C LEU A 46 -22.58 -3.90 -4.25
N GLU A 47 -23.52 -4.19 -5.14
CA GLU A 47 -24.42 -5.35 -5.09
C GLU A 47 -24.38 -6.10 -6.44
N PRO A 48 -23.86 -7.34 -6.50
CA PRO A 48 -23.21 -8.07 -5.42
C PRO A 48 -21.76 -7.61 -5.15
N PRO A 49 -21.22 -7.84 -3.94
CA PRO A 49 -19.79 -7.63 -3.67
C PRO A 49 -18.95 -8.65 -4.46
N TYR A 50 -17.67 -8.35 -4.68
CA TYR A 50 -16.74 -9.26 -5.33
C TYR A 50 -15.40 -9.37 -4.59
N THR A 51 -14.61 -10.40 -4.90
CA THR A 51 -13.27 -10.56 -4.33
C THR A 51 -12.22 -9.99 -5.28
N LYS A 52 -11.37 -9.13 -4.78
CA LYS A 52 -10.12 -8.69 -5.43
C LYS A 52 -8.96 -9.46 -4.82
N ASP A 53 -8.08 -9.95 -5.68
CA ASP A 53 -6.89 -10.69 -5.27
C ASP A 53 -5.68 -10.17 -6.07
N TYR A 54 -4.76 -9.47 -5.39
CA TYR A 54 -3.55 -8.97 -6.03
C TYR A 54 -2.52 -10.09 -6.26
N ASP A 55 -2.58 -11.19 -5.50
CA ASP A 55 -1.69 -12.34 -5.74
C ASP A 55 -2.02 -13.10 -7.04
N ALA A 56 -3.18 -12.79 -7.67
CA ALA A 56 -3.53 -13.30 -9.00
C ALA A 56 -2.77 -12.62 -10.15
N TYR A 57 -2.01 -11.54 -9.86
CA TYR A 57 -1.19 -10.85 -10.84
C TYR A 57 0.23 -11.41 -10.85
N ASP A 58 0.95 -11.17 -11.95
CA ASP A 58 2.30 -11.74 -12.14
C ASP A 58 3.38 -11.11 -11.25
N GLU A 59 3.07 -10.00 -10.57
CA GLU A 59 4.02 -9.30 -9.70
C GLU A 59 4.07 -9.93 -8.30
N ARG A 60 5.18 -10.59 -7.99
CA ARG A 60 5.38 -11.26 -6.71
C ARG A 60 6.45 -10.58 -5.86
N PRO A 61 6.32 -10.63 -4.51
CA PRO A 61 7.32 -10.07 -3.60
C PRO A 61 8.75 -10.57 -3.87
N GLU A 62 8.92 -11.83 -4.24
CA GLU A 62 10.23 -12.43 -4.53
C GLU A 62 10.89 -11.84 -5.78
N ASP A 63 10.12 -11.17 -6.63
CA ASP A 63 10.61 -10.56 -7.86
C ASP A 63 11.16 -9.15 -7.66
N TRP A 64 10.79 -8.47 -6.57
CA TRP A 64 11.17 -7.08 -6.32
C TRP A 64 12.68 -6.87 -6.30
N ALA A 65 13.45 -7.78 -5.67
CA ALA A 65 14.92 -7.69 -5.64
C ALA A 65 15.59 -7.98 -6.99
N ARG A 66 14.85 -8.50 -7.99
CA ARG A 66 15.32 -8.64 -9.38
C ARG A 66 14.97 -7.44 -10.24
N GLN A 67 13.87 -6.75 -9.90
CA GLN A 67 13.36 -5.60 -10.65
C GLN A 67 14.02 -4.29 -10.18
N PHE A 68 14.33 -4.18 -8.88
CA PHE A 68 14.83 -2.96 -8.24
C PHE A 68 16.08 -3.24 -7.41
N ASP A 69 16.91 -2.21 -7.23
CA ASP A 69 17.94 -2.22 -6.19
C ASP A 69 17.27 -2.02 -4.82
N THR A 70 17.00 -3.11 -4.13
CA THR A 70 16.36 -3.12 -2.81
C THR A 70 17.34 -2.94 -1.65
N SER A 71 18.60 -2.62 -1.89
CA SER A 71 19.65 -2.50 -0.85
C SER A 71 19.34 -1.44 0.21
N ARG A 72 18.49 -0.46 -0.15
CA ARG A 72 18.04 0.63 0.74
C ARG A 72 16.59 0.47 1.20
N TRP A 73 15.96 -0.65 0.91
CA TRP A 73 14.59 -0.94 1.35
C TRP A 73 14.57 -1.55 2.74
N ALA A 74 13.40 -1.53 3.37
CA ALA A 74 13.12 -2.32 4.57
C ALA A 74 12.00 -3.31 4.30
N PHE A 75 12.17 -4.51 4.82
CA PHE A 75 11.19 -5.59 4.78
C PHE A 75 10.89 -5.99 6.21
N PHE A 76 9.67 -5.81 6.66
CA PHE A 76 9.21 -6.16 8.00
C PHE A 76 8.27 -7.36 7.93
N LEU A 77 8.50 -8.34 8.80
CA LEU A 77 7.67 -9.52 8.95
C LEU A 77 7.16 -9.62 10.38
N ALA A 78 5.87 -9.77 10.55
CA ALA A 78 5.24 -10.01 11.84
C ALA A 78 4.94 -11.48 12.02
N LEU A 79 5.45 -12.06 13.12
CA LEU A 79 5.27 -13.46 13.49
C LEU A 79 4.44 -13.58 14.79
N ALA A 80 3.50 -14.50 14.77
CA ALA A 80 2.67 -14.84 15.91
C ALA A 80 2.64 -16.36 16.09
N GLY A 81 3.19 -16.86 17.21
CA GLY A 81 3.28 -18.29 17.46
C GLY A 81 4.09 -19.06 16.41
N GLY A 82 5.05 -18.40 15.73
CA GLY A 82 5.85 -18.97 14.65
C GLY A 82 5.18 -18.95 13.27
N GLN A 83 3.98 -18.40 13.16
CA GLN A 83 3.26 -18.24 11.89
C GLN A 83 3.36 -16.78 11.40
N THR A 84 3.40 -16.60 10.08
CA THR A 84 3.39 -15.29 9.44
C THR A 84 2.03 -14.63 9.62
N ALA A 85 2.00 -13.50 10.32
CA ALA A 85 0.77 -12.77 10.65
C ALA A 85 0.55 -11.53 9.79
N GLY A 86 1.63 -10.92 9.27
CA GLY A 86 1.59 -9.73 8.46
C GLY A 86 2.99 -9.26 8.09
N GLY A 87 3.08 -8.19 7.32
CA GLY A 87 4.35 -7.55 6.98
C GLY A 87 4.16 -6.22 6.28
N ALA A 88 5.24 -5.46 6.18
CA ALA A 88 5.31 -4.20 5.48
C ALA A 88 6.65 -4.05 4.75
N VAL A 89 6.62 -3.41 3.60
CA VAL A 89 7.82 -3.13 2.78
C VAL A 89 7.89 -1.63 2.52
N VAL A 90 9.07 -1.06 2.74
CA VAL A 90 9.34 0.36 2.50
C VAL A 90 10.42 0.50 1.45
N ALA A 91 10.09 1.15 0.35
CA ALA A 91 11.05 1.55 -0.67
C ALA A 91 11.65 2.92 -0.34
N PHE A 92 12.95 3.09 -0.54
CA PHE A 92 13.65 4.33 -0.26
C PHE A 92 14.86 4.51 -1.19
N ASN A 93 15.02 5.72 -1.72
CA ASN A 93 16.20 6.19 -2.46
C ASN A 93 16.70 5.18 -3.50
N THR A 94 15.82 4.78 -4.42
CA THR A 94 16.04 3.75 -5.43
C THR A 94 15.67 4.31 -6.81
N ASP A 95 16.59 4.23 -7.75
CA ASP A 95 16.32 4.62 -9.13
C ASP A 95 15.32 3.66 -9.80
N GLY A 96 14.47 4.19 -10.68
CA GLY A 96 13.45 3.41 -11.38
C GLY A 96 12.18 3.14 -10.56
N VAL A 97 12.10 3.65 -9.33
CA VAL A 97 10.87 3.65 -8.52
C VAL A 97 10.18 5.01 -8.67
N ASP A 98 9.28 5.12 -9.64
CA ASP A 98 8.58 6.38 -9.99
C ASP A 98 7.81 6.98 -8.79
N MET A 99 7.30 6.12 -7.92
CA MET A 99 6.60 6.53 -6.71
C MET A 99 7.45 7.38 -5.75
N LEU A 100 8.80 7.27 -5.81
CA LEU A 100 9.73 8.10 -5.04
C LEU A 100 9.93 9.51 -5.64
N GLU A 101 9.43 9.78 -6.84
CA GLU A 101 9.49 11.11 -7.50
C GLU A 101 10.91 11.69 -7.61
N GLY A 102 11.95 10.83 -7.60
CA GLY A 102 13.35 11.26 -7.56
C GLY A 102 13.77 11.99 -6.28
N ARG A 103 12.98 11.91 -5.22
CA ARG A 103 13.22 12.59 -3.93
C ARG A 103 14.03 11.72 -2.98
N SER A 104 14.97 12.33 -2.27
CA SER A 104 15.76 11.68 -1.21
C SER A 104 15.15 11.81 0.19
N ASP A 105 14.08 12.62 0.34
CA ASP A 105 13.36 12.85 1.58
C ASP A 105 11.94 12.24 1.59
N LEU A 106 11.66 11.37 0.61
CA LEU A 106 10.43 10.61 0.47
C LEU A 106 10.72 9.11 0.59
N SER A 107 9.91 8.40 1.36
CA SER A 107 9.82 6.94 1.33
C SER A 107 8.47 6.52 0.77
N VAL A 108 8.37 5.28 0.30
CA VAL A 108 7.12 4.69 -0.16
C VAL A 108 6.83 3.44 0.67
N LEU A 109 5.67 3.40 1.31
CA LEU A 109 5.14 2.14 1.82
C LEU A 109 4.70 1.32 0.61
N TRP A 110 5.65 0.50 0.11
CA TRP A 110 5.51 -0.26 -1.14
C TRP A 110 4.41 -1.31 -1.05
N ASP A 111 4.34 -1.99 0.09
CA ASP A 111 3.31 -2.98 0.37
C ASP A 111 3.07 -3.09 1.88
N ILE A 112 1.85 -3.38 2.28
CA ILE A 112 1.49 -3.74 3.64
C ILE A 112 0.39 -4.80 3.62
N ARG A 113 0.64 -5.93 4.31
CA ARG A 113 -0.26 -7.09 4.35
C ARG A 113 -0.54 -7.51 5.77
N VAL A 114 -1.77 -7.88 6.05
CA VAL A 114 -2.17 -8.52 7.30
C VAL A 114 -2.98 -9.77 6.96
N HIS A 115 -2.51 -10.91 7.44
CA HIS A 115 -3.21 -12.17 7.25
C HIS A 115 -4.66 -12.06 7.78
N PRO A 116 -5.67 -12.60 7.10
CA PRO A 116 -7.08 -12.45 7.46
C PRO A 116 -7.38 -12.73 8.93
N ASP A 117 -6.76 -13.76 9.52
CA ASP A 117 -6.95 -14.14 10.93
C ASP A 117 -6.43 -13.11 11.94
N TRP A 118 -5.59 -12.16 11.47
CA TRP A 118 -4.97 -11.12 12.28
C TRP A 118 -5.50 -9.72 12.01
N ARG A 119 -6.43 -9.58 11.06
CA ARG A 119 -7.07 -8.29 10.74
C ARG A 119 -7.93 -7.82 11.93
N GLY A 120 -8.05 -6.50 12.08
CA GLY A 120 -8.84 -5.88 13.16
C GLY A 120 -8.23 -5.99 14.56
N LYS A 121 -6.99 -6.49 14.70
CA LYS A 121 -6.30 -6.69 16.00
C LYS A 121 -5.13 -5.70 16.22
N GLY A 122 -5.06 -4.62 15.44
CA GLY A 122 -4.04 -3.58 15.60
C GLY A 122 -2.73 -3.84 14.85
N LEU A 123 -2.48 -5.05 14.31
CA LEU A 123 -1.21 -5.40 13.66
C LEU A 123 -0.88 -4.48 12.47
N GLY A 124 -1.86 -4.08 11.66
CA GLY A 124 -1.63 -3.14 10.56
C GLY A 124 -1.07 -1.81 11.05
N SER A 125 -1.60 -1.27 12.16
CA SER A 125 -1.09 -0.01 12.75
C SER A 125 0.30 -0.16 13.34
N GLU A 126 0.64 -1.32 13.93
CA GLU A 126 1.99 -1.59 14.41
C GLU A 126 3.00 -1.62 13.26
N LEU A 127 2.67 -2.33 12.16
CA LEU A 127 3.50 -2.40 10.95
C LEU A 127 3.66 -1.03 10.28
N PHE A 128 2.58 -0.26 10.18
CA PHE A 128 2.61 1.10 9.64
C PHE A 128 3.49 2.03 10.49
N SER A 129 3.35 1.97 11.81
CA SER A 129 4.18 2.74 12.74
C SER A 129 5.65 2.38 12.63
N GLN A 130 5.96 1.09 12.45
CA GLN A 130 7.34 0.61 12.24
C GLN A 130 7.92 1.17 10.92
N ALA A 131 7.14 1.14 9.84
CA ALA A 131 7.53 1.70 8.55
C ALA A 131 7.77 3.21 8.63
N ALA A 132 6.89 3.95 9.30
CA ALA A 132 7.02 5.39 9.52
C ALA A 132 8.26 5.74 10.39
N ALA A 133 8.50 4.99 11.47
CA ALA A 133 9.67 5.18 12.33
C ALA A 133 10.97 4.95 11.54
N TRP A 134 11.05 3.86 10.76
CA TRP A 134 12.19 3.55 9.90
C TRP A 134 12.47 4.65 8.87
N SER A 135 11.41 5.22 8.29
CA SER A 135 11.52 6.32 7.33
C SER A 135 12.05 7.60 7.98
N ARG A 136 11.55 7.95 9.20
CA ARG A 136 12.07 9.10 9.97
C ARG A 136 13.55 8.97 10.29
N GLU A 137 14.01 7.78 10.70
CA GLU A 137 15.43 7.51 11.00
C GLU A 137 16.34 7.75 9.79
N ARG A 138 15.81 7.72 8.56
CA ARG A 138 16.53 7.98 7.32
C ARG A 138 16.40 9.41 6.81
N GLY A 139 15.76 10.27 7.61
CA GLY A 139 15.58 11.69 7.30
C GLY A 139 14.46 11.94 6.29
N CYS A 140 13.59 10.97 6.03
CA CYS A 140 12.41 11.22 5.22
C CYS A 140 11.48 12.19 5.94
N LYS A 141 10.90 13.10 5.17
CA LYS A 141 9.89 14.06 5.66
C LYS A 141 8.48 13.57 5.39
N GLN A 142 8.34 12.67 4.43
CA GLN A 142 7.05 12.10 4.03
C GLN A 142 7.18 10.61 3.72
N MET A 143 6.11 9.87 3.99
CA MET A 143 5.90 8.51 3.51
C MET A 143 4.66 8.50 2.61
N LYS A 144 4.82 8.00 1.38
CA LYS A 144 3.78 7.92 0.35
C LYS A 144 3.22 6.51 0.27
N MET A 145 1.93 6.40 0.03
CA MET A 145 1.21 5.14 -0.20
C MET A 145 0.35 5.26 -1.44
N GLU A 146 0.23 4.18 -2.18
CA GLU A 146 -0.73 4.05 -3.28
C GLU A 146 -1.82 3.05 -2.89
N THR A 147 -3.04 3.32 -3.30
CA THR A 147 -4.12 2.34 -3.27
C THR A 147 -5.15 2.66 -4.35
N GLN A 148 -6.00 1.69 -4.65
CA GLN A 148 -7.09 1.86 -5.60
C GLN A 148 -8.37 2.31 -4.89
N ASN A 149 -9.22 3.03 -5.61
CA ASN A 149 -10.52 3.49 -5.12
C ASN A 149 -11.48 2.36 -4.71
N ILE A 150 -11.22 1.12 -5.14
CA ILE A 150 -11.96 -0.08 -4.76
C ILE A 150 -11.53 -0.63 -3.38
N ASN A 151 -10.34 -0.26 -2.88
CA ASN A 151 -9.86 -0.68 -1.57
C ASN A 151 -10.19 0.36 -0.49
N VAL A 152 -11.49 0.55 -0.26
CA VAL A 152 -12.00 1.52 0.74
C VAL A 152 -11.45 1.24 2.13
N SER A 153 -11.20 -0.04 2.45
CA SER A 153 -10.60 -0.44 3.74
C SER A 153 -9.20 0.13 3.92
N ALA A 154 -8.35 0.07 2.87
CA ALA A 154 -7.00 0.65 2.90
C ALA A 154 -7.06 2.17 2.95
N CYS A 155 -7.96 2.81 2.21
CA CYS A 155 -8.16 4.26 2.26
C CYS A 155 -8.50 4.72 3.70
N ARG A 156 -9.45 4.06 4.35
CA ARG A 156 -9.83 4.35 5.73
C ARG A 156 -8.69 4.06 6.72
N PHE A 157 -7.95 2.99 6.47
CA PHE A 157 -6.78 2.65 7.29
C PHE A 157 -5.74 3.76 7.21
N TYR A 158 -5.31 4.19 6.02
CA TYR A 158 -4.32 5.26 5.88
C TYR A 158 -4.78 6.57 6.51
N ALA A 159 -6.04 6.96 6.28
CA ALA A 159 -6.62 8.15 6.93
C ALA A 159 -6.60 8.04 8.46
N SER A 160 -6.90 6.85 9.03
CA SER A 160 -6.85 6.62 10.48
C SER A 160 -5.44 6.65 11.07
N GLN A 161 -4.42 6.43 10.24
CA GLN A 161 -3.00 6.55 10.62
C GLN A 161 -2.48 8.01 10.50
N GLY A 162 -3.32 8.96 10.12
CA GLY A 162 -2.96 10.38 9.96
C GLY A 162 -2.44 10.74 8.58
N ALA A 163 -2.52 9.82 7.60
CA ALA A 163 -2.19 10.16 6.23
C ALA A 163 -3.32 10.95 5.56
N GLU A 164 -2.95 11.86 4.67
CA GLU A 164 -3.86 12.67 3.88
C GLU A 164 -3.84 12.26 2.41
N LEU A 165 -4.99 12.35 1.74
CA LEU A 165 -5.09 12.12 0.31
C LEU A 165 -4.47 13.30 -0.44
N GLY A 166 -3.29 13.09 -1.01
CA GLY A 166 -2.52 14.10 -1.72
C GLY A 166 -2.65 14.06 -3.24
N GLY A 167 -3.19 12.95 -3.81
CA GLY A 167 -3.34 12.83 -5.25
C GLY A 167 -4.43 11.85 -5.67
N ILE A 168 -5.08 12.17 -6.78
CA ILE A 168 -6.06 11.31 -7.46
C ILE A 168 -5.64 11.25 -8.93
N ASN A 169 -5.27 10.07 -9.42
CA ASN A 169 -4.95 9.86 -10.81
C ASN A 169 -5.96 8.90 -11.45
N ARG A 170 -6.92 9.45 -12.19
CA ARG A 170 -7.96 8.68 -12.87
C ARG A 170 -7.44 7.83 -14.03
N TYR A 171 -6.25 8.09 -14.48
CA TYR A 171 -5.61 7.43 -15.61
C TYR A 171 -4.33 6.67 -15.22
N GLY A 172 -4.07 6.53 -13.92
CA GLY A 172 -2.84 5.89 -13.42
C GLY A 172 -2.69 4.44 -13.86
N TYR A 173 -3.81 3.77 -14.12
CA TYR A 173 -3.84 2.37 -14.58
C TYR A 173 -4.30 2.23 -16.04
N PHE A 174 -4.32 3.32 -16.80
CA PHE A 174 -4.77 3.28 -18.19
C PHE A 174 -3.99 2.26 -19.02
N GLY A 175 -4.72 1.39 -19.73
CA GLY A 175 -4.11 0.35 -20.55
C GLY A 175 -3.70 -0.93 -19.79
N GLN A 176 -3.93 -1.00 -18.49
CA GLN A 176 -3.68 -2.21 -17.68
C GLN A 176 -4.98 -3.04 -17.56
N PRO A 177 -5.07 -4.23 -18.19
CA PRO A 177 -6.35 -4.97 -18.30
C PRO A 177 -7.00 -5.34 -16.95
N GLN A 178 -6.20 -5.55 -15.89
CA GLN A 178 -6.69 -6.03 -14.60
C GLN A 178 -7.19 -4.90 -13.68
N VAL A 179 -6.75 -3.66 -13.92
CA VAL A 179 -6.97 -2.50 -13.02
C VAL A 179 -7.34 -1.21 -13.78
N GLY A 180 -7.49 -1.28 -15.11
CA GLY A 180 -7.67 -0.11 -15.98
C GLY A 180 -8.89 0.76 -15.66
N ASP A 181 -9.91 0.18 -15.03
CA ASP A 181 -11.13 0.88 -14.59
C ASP A 181 -11.01 1.43 -13.16
N GLU A 182 -9.91 1.16 -12.46
CA GLU A 182 -9.68 1.62 -11.10
C GLU A 182 -9.02 3.01 -11.10
N VAL A 183 -9.23 3.75 -10.02
CA VAL A 183 -8.62 5.07 -9.83
C VAL A 183 -7.51 4.96 -8.79
N MET A 184 -6.32 5.44 -9.16
CA MET A 184 -5.19 5.52 -8.26
C MET A 184 -5.38 6.66 -7.27
N LEU A 185 -5.24 6.34 -5.99
CA LEU A 185 -5.28 7.28 -4.86
C LEU A 185 -3.93 7.30 -4.16
N LEU A 186 -3.32 8.48 -4.08
CA LEU A 186 -2.01 8.68 -3.49
C LEU A 186 -2.17 9.36 -2.12
N TRP A 187 -1.71 8.66 -1.10
CA TRP A 187 -1.77 9.12 0.30
C TRP A 187 -0.37 9.52 0.76
N TYR A 188 -0.29 10.53 1.62
CA TYR A 188 0.95 11.03 2.19
C TYR A 188 0.83 11.16 3.70
N LEU A 189 1.83 10.66 4.41
CA LEU A 189 2.01 10.89 5.84
C LEU A 189 3.22 11.81 6.02
N ASP A 190 3.02 12.96 6.67
CA ASP A 190 4.12 13.79 7.16
C ASP A 190 4.80 13.10 8.34
N LEU A 191 6.15 13.04 8.32
CA LEU A 191 6.97 12.25 9.24
C LEU A 191 7.66 13.08 10.31
#